data_6490ec5f3856f81f7add051b63f78244
#
_entry.id   6490ec5f3856f81f7add051b63f78244
#
_cell.length_a   1.000
_cell.length_b   1.000
_cell.length_c   1.000
_cell.angle_alpha   90.00
_cell.angle_beta   90.00
_cell.angle_gamma   90.00
#
_symmetry.space_group_name_H-M   'P 1'
#
loop_
_entity.id
_entity.type
_entity.pdbx_description
1 polymer ?
#
loop_
_entity_poly.entity_id
_entity_poly.type
_entity_poly.pdbx_seq_one_letter_code
_entity_poly.pdbx_strand_id
1 'polypeptide(L)'
;MSSGDADFVKEQVAAHWGRRAPGFDDGFGHSIRTPAERAAWDRIFDLVLTGSRPLDALDAGCGTGFLSFELAARGHRVTGVDFASAMLAEARRKAAERTVSVRFEEADAEHLPFPPHSFDLAISRHVLWTLPHPEAAIDEWIRVLRPGGRLVVVDGQFNPGFLVEPSQNARSSAEYAAIGERLPFLGGRPREEIEALFKAHGLVGVGSDPVLDLVEAQAQRMVEEGGERQTRKRYAVWGDVPH
;
A
#
# COMPACT_ATOMS: atom_id res chain seq x y z
N MET A 1 12.20 -16.77 -11.34
CA MET A 1 13.21 -16.37 -10.32
C MET A 1 13.38 -17.54 -9.36
N SER A 2 14.59 -17.86 -8.88
CA SER A 2 14.76 -18.88 -7.83
C SER A 2 14.27 -18.32 -6.48
N SER A 3 13.94 -19.20 -5.50
CA SER A 3 13.53 -18.75 -4.16
C SER A 3 14.61 -17.87 -3.51
N GLY A 4 15.88 -18.24 -3.59
CA GLY A 4 16.97 -17.43 -3.03
C GLY A 4 17.16 -16.07 -3.71
N ASP A 5 16.81 -15.93 -4.98
CA ASP A 5 16.81 -14.63 -5.67
C ASP A 5 15.69 -13.73 -5.17
N ALA A 6 14.51 -14.30 -4.92
CA ALA A 6 13.37 -13.56 -4.41
C ALA A 6 13.62 -13.07 -2.97
N ASP A 7 14.18 -13.93 -2.12
CA ASP A 7 14.54 -13.58 -0.73
C ASP A 7 15.55 -12.43 -0.71
N PHE A 8 16.59 -12.49 -1.56
CA PHE A 8 17.54 -11.39 -1.70
C PHE A 8 16.87 -10.08 -2.10
N VAL A 9 15.95 -10.11 -3.08
CA VAL A 9 15.21 -8.89 -3.50
C VAL A 9 14.39 -8.32 -2.34
N LYS A 10 13.66 -9.17 -1.60
CA LYS A 10 12.87 -8.76 -0.44
C LYS A 10 13.73 -8.14 0.66
N GLU A 11 14.89 -8.71 0.94
CA GLU A 11 15.83 -8.13 1.91
C GLU A 11 16.32 -6.75 1.48
N GLN A 12 16.63 -6.55 0.19
CA GLN A 12 17.03 -5.23 -0.32
C GLN A 12 15.89 -4.21 -0.23
N VAL A 13 14.66 -4.62 -0.55
CA VAL A 13 13.45 -3.80 -0.41
C VAL A 13 13.24 -3.42 1.07
N ALA A 14 13.29 -4.39 1.99
CA ALA A 14 13.14 -4.15 3.42
C ALA A 14 14.22 -3.20 3.96
N ALA A 15 15.48 -3.41 3.56
CA ALA A 15 16.59 -2.54 3.94
C ALA A 15 16.41 -1.10 3.42
N HIS A 16 15.95 -0.95 2.17
CA HIS A 16 15.67 0.37 1.59
C HIS A 16 14.59 1.13 2.38
N TRP A 17 13.43 0.51 2.58
CA TRP A 17 12.32 1.15 3.29
C TRP A 17 12.61 1.31 4.78
N GLY A 18 13.31 0.36 5.39
CA GLY A 18 13.74 0.45 6.78
C GLY A 18 14.60 1.68 7.07
N ARG A 19 15.52 2.03 6.17
CA ARG A 19 16.32 3.27 6.31
C ARG A 19 15.49 4.54 6.17
N ARG A 20 14.35 4.48 5.48
CA ARG A 20 13.45 5.62 5.26
C ARG A 20 12.37 5.74 6.35
N ALA A 21 12.23 4.76 7.22
CA ALA A 21 11.19 4.76 8.25
C ALA A 21 11.21 6.02 9.13
N PRO A 22 12.37 6.52 9.62
CA PRO A 22 12.42 7.82 10.26
C PRO A 22 12.07 8.95 9.27
N GLY A 23 11.02 9.71 9.56
CA GLY A 23 10.56 10.81 8.70
C GLY A 23 9.81 10.36 7.42
N PHE A 24 9.46 9.08 7.28
CA PHE A 24 8.73 8.58 6.11
C PHE A 24 7.42 9.34 5.85
N ASP A 25 6.69 9.66 6.92
CA ASP A 25 5.42 10.38 6.85
C ASP A 25 5.58 11.85 6.41
N ASP A 26 6.80 12.40 6.48
CA ASP A 26 7.11 13.75 5.99
C ASP A 26 7.17 13.80 4.45
N GLY A 27 7.33 12.63 3.84
CA GLY A 27 7.33 12.50 2.39
C GLY A 27 5.99 12.87 1.76
N PHE A 28 6.06 13.30 0.51
CA PHE A 28 4.88 13.68 -0.27
C PHE A 28 3.92 12.50 -0.43
N GLY A 29 2.67 12.72 0.01
CA GLY A 29 1.59 11.75 -0.12
C GLY A 29 1.62 10.60 0.90
N HIS A 30 2.49 10.66 1.92
CA HIS A 30 2.56 9.63 2.96
C HIS A 30 1.69 9.95 4.18
N SER A 31 1.17 11.17 4.28
CA SER A 31 0.26 11.62 5.34
C SER A 31 -0.81 12.56 4.77
N ILE A 32 -1.89 12.73 5.53
CA ILE A 32 -2.94 13.72 5.23
C ILE A 32 -2.56 15.01 5.95
N ARG A 33 -2.40 16.10 5.21
CA ARG A 33 -1.94 17.40 5.75
C ARG A 33 -2.93 18.54 5.54
N THR A 34 -3.88 18.37 4.62
CA THR A 34 -4.87 19.41 4.30
C THR A 34 -6.30 18.88 4.43
N PRO A 35 -7.29 19.77 4.67
CA PRO A 35 -8.69 19.38 4.66
C PRO A 35 -9.14 18.77 3.31
N ALA A 36 -8.58 19.23 2.19
CA ALA A 36 -8.88 18.69 0.87
C ALA A 36 -8.38 17.25 0.71
N GLU A 37 -7.15 16.95 1.17
CA GLU A 37 -6.64 15.57 1.22
C GLU A 37 -7.50 14.69 2.15
N ARG A 38 -7.95 15.23 3.29
CA ARG A 38 -8.84 14.51 4.21
C ARG A 38 -10.15 14.15 3.52
N ALA A 39 -10.82 15.11 2.88
CA ALA A 39 -12.06 14.86 2.17
C ALA A 39 -11.89 13.84 1.04
N ALA A 40 -10.79 13.91 0.29
CA ALA A 40 -10.49 12.95 -0.77
C ALA A 40 -10.28 11.53 -0.22
N TRP A 41 -9.56 11.39 0.89
CA TRP A 41 -9.38 10.07 1.54
C TRP A 41 -10.68 9.54 2.13
N ASP A 42 -11.51 10.38 2.75
CA ASP A 42 -12.81 9.97 3.27
C ASP A 42 -13.70 9.45 2.15
N ARG A 43 -13.74 10.14 0.99
CA ARG A 43 -14.43 9.65 -0.21
C ARG A 43 -13.89 8.31 -0.71
N ILE A 44 -12.57 8.12 -0.71
CA ILE A 44 -11.95 6.82 -1.10
C ILE A 44 -12.43 5.72 -0.16
N PHE A 45 -12.40 5.96 1.15
CA PHE A 45 -12.88 4.97 2.12
C PHE A 45 -14.38 4.67 1.96
N ASP A 46 -15.20 5.70 1.74
CA ASP A 46 -16.63 5.52 1.49
C ASP A 46 -16.91 4.67 0.23
N LEU A 47 -16.04 4.78 -0.78
CA LEU A 47 -16.13 4.02 -2.02
C LEU A 47 -15.73 2.56 -1.86
N VAL A 48 -14.66 2.29 -1.09
CA VAL A 48 -14.06 0.95 -1.01
C VAL A 48 -14.53 0.14 0.20
N LEU A 49 -14.99 0.77 1.27
CA LEU A 49 -15.53 0.08 2.44
C LEU A 49 -17.02 -0.21 2.26
N THR A 50 -17.42 -1.44 2.49
CA THR A 50 -18.82 -1.88 2.36
C THR A 50 -19.40 -2.25 3.71
N GLY A 51 -20.68 -1.91 3.88
CA GLY A 51 -21.45 -2.26 5.09
C GLY A 51 -21.18 -1.34 6.28
N SER A 52 -21.94 -1.55 7.37
CA SER A 52 -21.92 -0.70 8.57
C SER A 52 -21.29 -1.37 9.80
N ARG A 53 -20.88 -2.64 9.68
CA ARG A 53 -20.27 -3.38 10.80
C ARG A 53 -18.76 -3.19 10.83
N PRO A 54 -18.13 -3.29 12.01
CA PRO A 54 -16.69 -3.38 12.09
C PRO A 54 -16.14 -4.56 11.28
N LEU A 55 -15.14 -4.31 10.44
CA LEU A 55 -14.47 -5.32 9.62
C LEU A 55 -13.22 -5.83 10.32
N ASP A 56 -12.87 -7.11 10.09
CA ASP A 56 -11.53 -7.62 10.29
C ASP A 56 -10.72 -7.24 9.05
N ALA A 57 -9.80 -6.29 9.17
CA ALA A 57 -9.07 -5.71 8.06
C ALA A 57 -7.58 -6.04 8.11
N LEU A 58 -7.03 -6.46 6.98
CA LEU A 58 -5.61 -6.61 6.75
C LEU A 58 -5.09 -5.41 5.95
N ASP A 59 -4.03 -4.75 6.45
CA ASP A 59 -3.25 -3.75 5.72
C ASP A 59 -1.94 -4.41 5.28
N ALA A 60 -1.86 -4.84 4.03
CA ALA A 60 -0.73 -5.58 3.48
C ALA A 60 0.36 -4.62 2.95
N GLY A 61 1.55 -4.66 3.56
CA GLY A 61 2.61 -3.68 3.36
C GLY A 61 2.26 -2.36 4.04
N CYS A 62 1.90 -2.42 5.33
CA CYS A 62 1.35 -1.29 6.07
C CYS A 62 2.36 -0.14 6.29
N GLY A 63 3.65 -0.38 6.10
CA GLY A 63 4.71 0.60 6.35
C GLY A 63 4.63 1.19 7.75
N THR A 64 4.58 2.49 7.84
CA THR A 64 4.44 3.23 9.11
C THR A 64 2.98 3.34 9.60
N GLY A 65 2.03 2.56 9.00
CA GLY A 65 0.67 2.37 9.50
C GLY A 65 -0.37 3.37 9.00
N PHE A 66 -0.15 4.06 7.87
CA PHE A 66 -1.09 5.07 7.37
C PHE A 66 -2.52 4.53 7.22
N LEU A 67 -2.74 3.50 6.39
CA LEU A 67 -4.07 2.91 6.19
C LEU A 67 -4.56 2.22 7.47
N SER A 68 -3.67 1.57 8.20
CA SER A 68 -4.00 0.91 9.47
C SER A 68 -4.66 1.88 10.45
N PHE A 69 -4.13 3.08 10.61
CA PHE A 69 -4.70 4.09 11.52
C PHE A 69 -6.01 4.66 11.00
N GLU A 70 -6.13 4.88 9.70
CA GLU A 70 -7.35 5.39 9.07
C GLU A 70 -8.52 4.39 9.22
N LEU A 71 -8.24 3.09 9.08
CA LEU A 71 -9.22 2.02 9.27
C LEU A 71 -9.59 1.86 10.75
N ALA A 72 -8.61 1.90 11.67
CA ALA A 72 -8.85 1.83 13.10
C ALA A 72 -9.69 3.01 13.61
N ALA A 73 -9.44 4.21 13.11
CA ALA A 73 -10.23 5.41 13.42
C ALA A 73 -11.69 5.29 12.96
N ARG A 74 -11.97 4.45 11.96
CA ARG A 74 -13.33 4.11 11.46
C ARG A 74 -13.96 2.93 12.21
N GLY A 75 -13.30 2.43 13.24
CA GLY A 75 -13.83 1.37 14.11
C GLY A 75 -13.58 -0.04 13.62
N HIS A 76 -12.71 -0.25 12.62
CA HIS A 76 -12.33 -1.59 12.16
C HIS A 76 -11.28 -2.23 13.06
N ARG A 77 -11.23 -3.56 13.09
CA ARG A 77 -10.18 -4.34 13.76
C ARG A 77 -9.06 -4.58 12.74
N VAL A 78 -7.92 -3.97 12.95
CA VAL A 78 -6.86 -3.89 11.94
C VAL A 78 -5.64 -4.70 12.34
N THR A 79 -5.18 -5.53 11.39
CA THR A 79 -3.85 -6.15 11.40
C THR A 79 -3.05 -5.56 10.24
N GLY A 80 -1.95 -4.88 10.57
CA GLY A 80 -0.99 -4.38 9.60
C GLY A 80 0.21 -5.31 9.51
N VAL A 81 0.62 -5.68 8.30
CA VAL A 81 1.82 -6.47 8.07
C VAL A 81 2.81 -5.71 7.20
N ASP A 82 4.10 -5.85 7.51
CA ASP A 82 5.18 -5.33 6.69
C ASP A 82 6.43 -6.19 6.86
N PHE A 83 7.25 -6.28 5.83
CA PHE A 83 8.49 -7.03 5.87
C PHE A 83 9.65 -6.23 6.49
N ALA A 84 9.55 -4.88 6.52
CA ALA A 84 10.55 -4.00 7.07
C ALA A 84 10.29 -3.73 8.56
N SER A 85 11.01 -4.42 9.44
CA SER A 85 10.86 -4.28 10.92
C SER A 85 10.98 -2.85 11.42
N ALA A 86 11.82 -2.01 10.80
CA ALA A 86 11.95 -0.60 11.15
C ALA A 86 10.69 0.22 10.82
N MET A 87 9.97 -0.10 9.73
CA MET A 87 8.66 0.49 9.42
C MET A 87 7.65 0.15 10.51
N LEU A 88 7.61 -1.12 10.91
CA LEU A 88 6.72 -1.58 11.99
C LEU A 88 7.07 -0.98 13.35
N ALA A 89 8.35 -0.75 13.65
CA ALA A 89 8.77 -0.07 14.87
C ALA A 89 8.18 1.34 14.92
N GLU A 90 8.23 2.08 13.82
CA GLU A 90 7.63 3.40 13.71
C GLU A 90 6.09 3.35 13.78
N ALA A 91 5.45 2.38 13.14
CA ALA A 91 4.00 2.16 13.25
C ALA A 91 3.56 1.90 14.69
N ARG A 92 4.28 1.01 15.41
CA ARG A 92 4.00 0.70 16.83
C ARG A 92 4.20 1.91 17.74
N ARG A 93 5.26 2.69 17.51
CA ARG A 93 5.49 3.94 18.26
C ARG A 93 4.31 4.91 18.09
N LYS A 94 3.87 5.12 16.83
CA LYS A 94 2.73 6.00 16.53
C LYS A 94 1.40 5.47 17.09
N ALA A 95 1.20 4.15 17.11
CA ALA A 95 0.00 3.55 17.73
C ALA A 95 -0.07 3.83 19.22
N ALA A 96 1.06 3.70 19.92
CA ALA A 96 1.15 4.00 21.36
C ALA A 96 0.84 5.48 21.65
N GLU A 97 1.34 6.40 20.84
CA GLU A 97 1.08 7.84 20.98
C GLU A 97 -0.38 8.23 20.70
N ARG A 98 -1.02 7.54 19.75
CA ARG A 98 -2.41 7.82 19.35
C ARG A 98 -3.46 7.13 20.21
N THR A 99 -3.04 6.23 21.09
CA THR A 99 -3.93 5.40 21.91
C THR A 99 -4.93 4.60 21.04
N VAL A 100 -4.46 4.10 19.90
CA VAL A 100 -5.26 3.26 18.99
C VAL A 100 -4.78 1.81 19.04
N SER A 101 -5.72 0.88 18.90
CA SER A 101 -5.43 -0.56 18.88
C SER A 101 -5.30 -1.04 17.43
N VAL A 102 -4.06 -1.30 17.01
CA VAL A 102 -3.74 -1.95 15.75
C VAL A 102 -2.72 -3.05 16.05
N ARG A 103 -2.93 -4.24 15.50
CA ARG A 103 -1.96 -5.34 15.55
C ARG A 103 -0.96 -5.16 14.41
N PHE A 104 0.33 -5.10 14.74
CA PHE A 104 1.40 -5.00 13.74
C PHE A 104 2.28 -6.25 13.80
N GLU A 105 2.42 -6.95 12.66
CA GLU A 105 3.20 -8.19 12.53
C GLU A 105 4.21 -8.08 11.40
N GLU A 106 5.41 -8.62 11.63
CA GLU A 106 6.40 -8.77 10.59
C GLU A 106 6.04 -9.99 9.74
N ALA A 107 5.71 -9.75 8.47
CA ALA A 107 5.34 -10.82 7.55
C ALA A 107 5.60 -10.42 6.10
N ASP A 108 5.79 -11.43 5.27
CA ASP A 108 5.89 -11.33 3.83
C ASP A 108 4.49 -11.20 3.22
N ALA A 109 4.24 -10.13 2.47
CA ALA A 109 2.97 -9.90 1.79
C ALA A 109 2.65 -10.97 0.72
N GLU A 110 3.65 -11.69 0.23
CA GLU A 110 3.49 -12.82 -0.69
C GLU A 110 3.22 -14.16 0.04
N HIS A 111 3.41 -14.22 1.37
CA HIS A 111 3.23 -15.43 2.21
C HIS A 111 2.75 -15.04 3.61
N LEU A 112 1.46 -14.84 3.76
CA LEU A 112 0.86 -14.36 5.00
C LEU A 112 0.70 -15.49 6.04
N PRO A 113 1.06 -15.25 7.32
CA PRO A 113 0.96 -16.26 8.37
C PRO A 113 -0.46 -16.41 8.94
N PHE A 114 -1.48 -16.18 8.11
CA PHE A 114 -2.88 -16.27 8.51
C PHE A 114 -3.59 -17.42 7.83
N PRO A 115 -4.55 -18.07 8.52
CA PRO A 115 -5.42 -19.06 7.89
C PRO A 115 -6.24 -18.45 6.74
N PRO A 116 -6.72 -19.26 5.79
CA PRO A 116 -7.73 -18.83 4.84
C PRO A 116 -8.96 -18.24 5.55
N HIS A 117 -9.61 -17.28 4.90
CA HIS A 117 -10.88 -16.70 5.37
C HIS A 117 -10.79 -16.01 6.75
N SER A 118 -9.68 -15.32 7.03
CA SER A 118 -9.43 -14.62 8.28
C SER A 118 -9.97 -13.19 8.29
N PHE A 119 -10.04 -12.55 7.12
CA PHE A 119 -10.35 -11.12 6.99
C PHE A 119 -11.59 -10.85 6.14
N ASP A 120 -12.25 -9.72 6.41
CA ASP A 120 -13.34 -9.18 5.61
C ASP A 120 -12.83 -8.22 4.52
N LEU A 121 -11.69 -7.56 4.80
CA LEU A 121 -11.02 -6.60 3.93
C LEU A 121 -9.53 -6.90 3.89
N ALA A 122 -8.94 -6.92 2.71
CA ALA A 122 -7.51 -6.78 2.51
C ALA A 122 -7.26 -5.49 1.71
N ILE A 123 -6.43 -4.61 2.22
CA ILE A 123 -6.08 -3.36 1.55
C ILE A 123 -4.57 -3.23 1.48
N SER A 124 -4.08 -2.66 0.39
CA SER A 124 -2.67 -2.38 0.19
C SER A 124 -2.47 -1.04 -0.49
N ARG A 125 -1.38 -0.34 -0.13
CA ARG A 125 -1.05 0.95 -0.73
C ARG A 125 0.43 1.05 -1.07
N HIS A 126 0.72 1.24 -2.37
CA HIS A 126 2.09 1.40 -2.87
C HIS A 126 3.02 0.22 -2.59
N VAL A 127 2.50 -1.02 -2.69
CA VAL A 127 3.22 -2.25 -2.38
C VAL A 127 3.50 -3.10 -3.62
N LEU A 128 2.53 -3.31 -4.50
CA LEU A 128 2.65 -4.25 -5.62
C LEU A 128 3.91 -4.04 -6.48
N TRP A 129 4.35 -2.81 -6.65
CA TRP A 129 5.54 -2.48 -7.43
C TRP A 129 6.87 -2.78 -6.70
N THR A 130 6.82 -3.11 -5.41
CA THR A 130 7.98 -3.48 -4.59
C THR A 130 8.18 -4.98 -4.48
N LEU A 131 7.25 -5.76 -5.00
CA LEU A 131 7.22 -7.22 -4.83
C LEU A 131 7.87 -7.93 -6.03
N PRO A 132 8.69 -8.95 -5.78
CA PRO A 132 9.20 -9.83 -6.84
C PRO A 132 8.11 -10.70 -7.49
N HIS A 133 7.05 -11.06 -6.77
CA HIS A 133 5.93 -11.86 -7.28
C HIS A 133 4.57 -11.21 -6.94
N PRO A 134 4.21 -10.07 -7.54
CA PRO A 134 3.00 -9.31 -7.18
C PRO A 134 1.70 -10.11 -7.41
N GLU A 135 1.66 -11.02 -8.38
CA GLU A 135 0.50 -11.88 -8.61
C GLU A 135 0.33 -12.91 -7.48
N ALA A 136 1.43 -13.47 -6.97
CA ALA A 136 1.39 -14.37 -5.80
C ALA A 136 0.88 -13.64 -4.54
N ALA A 137 1.22 -12.37 -4.38
CA ALA A 137 0.67 -11.55 -3.30
C ALA A 137 -0.84 -11.36 -3.44
N ILE A 138 -1.35 -11.14 -4.65
CA ILE A 138 -2.79 -11.04 -4.90
C ILE A 138 -3.50 -12.36 -4.55
N ASP A 139 -2.96 -13.51 -4.97
CA ASP A 139 -3.51 -14.82 -4.61
C ASP A 139 -3.54 -15.02 -3.10
N GLU A 140 -2.47 -14.62 -2.41
CA GLU A 140 -2.37 -14.75 -0.97
C GLU A 140 -3.33 -13.81 -0.21
N TRP A 141 -3.53 -12.60 -0.71
CA TRP A 141 -4.51 -11.67 -0.16
C TRP A 141 -5.94 -12.17 -0.37
N ILE A 142 -6.23 -12.77 -1.53
CA ILE A 142 -7.52 -13.43 -1.81
C ILE A 142 -7.71 -14.64 -0.89
N ARG A 143 -6.68 -15.47 -0.70
CA ARG A 143 -6.75 -16.66 0.17
C ARG A 143 -7.17 -16.32 1.59
N VAL A 144 -6.65 -15.23 2.15
CA VAL A 144 -6.97 -14.83 3.53
C VAL A 144 -8.30 -14.09 3.66
N LEU A 145 -8.91 -13.68 2.56
CA LEU A 145 -10.23 -13.07 2.55
C LEU A 145 -11.35 -14.12 2.69
N ARG A 146 -12.38 -13.77 3.44
CA ARG A 146 -13.63 -14.55 3.51
C ARG A 146 -14.37 -14.50 2.17
N PRO A 147 -15.23 -15.49 1.85
CA PRO A 147 -16.23 -15.34 0.79
C PRO A 147 -17.03 -14.03 0.98
N GLY A 148 -17.17 -13.24 -0.07
CA GLY A 148 -17.75 -11.89 -0.01
C GLY A 148 -16.83 -10.82 0.58
N GLY A 149 -15.60 -11.16 0.97
CA GLY A 149 -14.58 -10.21 1.42
C GLY A 149 -14.02 -9.41 0.26
N ARG A 150 -13.49 -8.23 0.55
CA ARG A 150 -13.02 -7.27 -0.48
C ARG A 150 -11.50 -7.11 -0.47
N LEU A 151 -10.91 -7.18 -1.66
CA LEU A 151 -9.54 -6.75 -1.91
C LEU A 151 -9.53 -5.32 -2.47
N VAL A 152 -8.66 -4.46 -1.92
CA VAL A 152 -8.46 -3.08 -2.37
C VAL A 152 -6.98 -2.81 -2.58
N VAL A 153 -6.64 -2.22 -3.73
CA VAL A 153 -5.29 -1.70 -4.01
C VAL A 153 -5.39 -0.21 -4.30
N VAL A 154 -4.66 0.59 -3.52
CA VAL A 154 -4.47 2.02 -3.77
C VAL A 154 -3.03 2.22 -4.26
N ASP A 155 -2.87 2.47 -5.55
CA ASP A 155 -1.53 2.56 -6.14
C ASP A 155 -1.48 3.67 -7.21
N GLY A 156 -0.46 3.67 -8.03
CA GLY A 156 -0.31 4.65 -9.08
C GLY A 156 0.79 4.29 -10.06
N GLN A 157 0.91 5.12 -11.08
CA GLN A 157 2.03 5.08 -12.02
C GLN A 157 3.00 6.23 -11.71
N PHE A 158 4.27 5.92 -11.70
CA PHE A 158 5.33 6.90 -11.48
C PHE A 158 6.56 6.57 -12.34
N ASN A 159 7.38 7.58 -12.59
CA ASN A 159 8.65 7.34 -13.28
C ASN A 159 9.63 6.63 -12.33
N PRO A 160 10.09 5.40 -12.62
CA PRO A 160 11.07 4.72 -11.79
C PRO A 160 12.37 5.53 -11.59
N GLY A 161 12.68 6.46 -12.48
CA GLY A 161 13.83 7.36 -12.36
C GLY A 161 13.88 8.13 -11.05
N PHE A 162 12.73 8.41 -10.40
CA PHE A 162 12.72 9.06 -9.09
C PHE A 162 13.35 8.19 -7.98
N LEU A 163 13.35 6.88 -8.15
CA LEU A 163 14.05 5.95 -7.24
C LEU A 163 15.57 5.97 -7.46
N VAL A 164 16.01 6.46 -8.63
CA VAL A 164 17.40 6.45 -9.09
C VAL A 164 18.01 7.85 -9.03
N GLU A 165 17.21 8.91 -8.87
CA GLU A 165 17.75 10.28 -8.80
C GLU A 165 18.58 10.55 -7.53
N PRO A 166 19.79 11.15 -7.68
CA PRO A 166 20.74 11.31 -6.59
C PRO A 166 20.33 12.29 -5.50
N SER A 167 19.14 12.86 -5.56
CA SER A 167 18.83 14.11 -4.84
C SER A 167 18.81 14.04 -3.32
N GLN A 168 18.72 12.85 -2.67
CA GLN A 168 18.85 12.76 -1.20
C GLN A 168 19.48 11.45 -0.66
N ASN A 169 19.70 10.41 -1.46
CA ASN A 169 20.38 9.18 -1.00
C ASN A 169 20.90 8.34 -2.18
N ALA A 170 22.07 8.69 -2.72
CA ALA A 170 22.71 7.97 -3.83
C ALA A 170 22.85 6.46 -3.59
N ARG A 171 23.03 6.03 -2.33
CA ARG A 171 23.12 4.63 -1.95
C ARG A 171 21.78 3.90 -2.11
N SER A 172 20.69 4.53 -1.72
CA SER A 172 19.32 3.99 -1.84
C SER A 172 18.91 3.80 -3.30
N SER A 173 19.27 4.72 -4.16
CA SER A 173 19.02 4.67 -5.60
C SER A 173 19.79 3.54 -6.29
N ALA A 174 21.06 3.34 -5.93
CA ALA A 174 21.88 2.28 -6.48
C ALA A 174 21.39 0.88 -6.08
N GLU A 175 20.90 0.72 -4.85
CA GLU A 175 20.35 -0.55 -4.36
C GLU A 175 19.05 -0.92 -5.12
N TYR A 176 18.12 0.02 -5.32
CA TYR A 176 16.92 -0.24 -6.11
C TYR A 176 17.23 -0.47 -7.60
N ALA A 177 18.23 0.22 -8.16
CA ALA A 177 18.68 -0.04 -9.53
C ALA A 177 19.20 -1.48 -9.70
N ALA A 178 19.88 -2.03 -8.69
CA ALA A 178 20.43 -3.37 -8.73
C ALA A 178 19.34 -4.48 -8.70
N ILE A 179 18.16 -4.20 -8.18
CA ILE A 179 17.04 -5.16 -8.09
C ILE A 179 15.89 -4.83 -9.05
N GLY A 180 15.93 -3.68 -9.72
CA GLY A 180 14.81 -3.15 -10.52
C GLY A 180 14.33 -4.11 -11.61
N GLU A 181 15.23 -4.83 -12.29
CA GLU A 181 14.88 -5.83 -13.30
C GLU A 181 14.14 -7.05 -12.71
N ARG A 182 14.18 -7.23 -11.39
CA ARG A 182 13.51 -8.31 -10.66
C ARG A 182 12.19 -7.89 -10.05
N LEU A 183 11.79 -6.64 -10.24
CA LEU A 183 10.51 -6.08 -9.79
C LEU A 183 9.61 -5.84 -11.00
N PRO A 184 8.75 -6.81 -11.37
CA PRO A 184 7.99 -6.78 -12.61
C PRO A 184 7.02 -5.60 -12.69
N PHE A 185 6.60 -5.04 -11.54
CA PHE A 185 5.69 -3.89 -11.47
C PHE A 185 6.41 -2.59 -11.10
N LEU A 186 7.73 -2.55 -11.19
CA LEU A 186 8.49 -1.32 -10.90
C LEU A 186 7.96 -0.14 -11.72
N GLY A 187 7.68 0.98 -11.06
CA GLY A 187 7.05 2.15 -11.67
C GLY A 187 5.52 2.14 -11.61
N GLY A 188 4.94 1.08 -11.04
CA GLY A 188 3.49 0.88 -10.98
C GLY A 188 2.92 0.38 -12.32
N ARG A 189 1.65 0.05 -12.32
CA ARG A 189 0.90 -0.41 -13.51
C ARG A 189 -0.25 0.53 -13.81
N PRO A 190 -0.72 0.58 -15.06
CA PRO A 190 -1.99 1.21 -15.37
C PRO A 190 -3.12 0.60 -14.54
N ARG A 191 -4.08 1.43 -14.17
CA ARG A 191 -5.28 1.01 -13.43
C ARG A 191 -5.99 -0.17 -14.10
N GLU A 192 -6.12 -0.10 -15.40
CA GLU A 192 -6.79 -1.09 -16.25
C GLU A 192 -6.09 -2.46 -16.21
N GLU A 193 -4.77 -2.49 -16.04
CA GLU A 193 -4.02 -3.73 -15.86
C GLU A 193 -4.30 -4.36 -14.49
N ILE A 194 -4.42 -3.58 -13.43
CA ILE A 194 -4.77 -4.08 -12.10
C ILE A 194 -6.22 -4.60 -12.08
N GLU A 195 -7.15 -3.91 -12.76
CA GLU A 195 -8.52 -4.42 -12.93
C GLU A 195 -8.55 -5.77 -13.67
N ALA A 196 -7.77 -5.88 -14.74
CA ALA A 196 -7.67 -7.13 -15.51
C ALA A 196 -7.06 -8.25 -14.66
N LEU A 197 -6.07 -7.92 -13.85
CA LEU A 197 -5.42 -8.86 -12.94
C LEU A 197 -6.41 -9.37 -11.88
N PHE A 198 -7.18 -8.48 -11.26
CA PHE A 198 -8.21 -8.87 -10.29
C PHE A 198 -9.25 -9.83 -10.90
N LYS A 199 -9.70 -9.54 -12.13
CA LYS A 199 -10.62 -10.42 -12.86
C LYS A 199 -9.99 -11.77 -13.19
N ALA A 200 -8.71 -11.79 -13.58
CA ALA A 200 -7.97 -13.02 -13.89
C ALA A 200 -7.79 -13.91 -12.64
N HIS A 201 -7.67 -13.31 -11.45
CA HIS A 201 -7.60 -14.01 -10.16
C HIS A 201 -8.97 -14.30 -9.54
N GLY A 202 -10.06 -14.19 -10.30
CA GLY A 202 -11.40 -14.64 -9.91
C GLY A 202 -12.21 -13.67 -9.07
N LEU A 203 -11.74 -12.43 -8.85
CA LEU A 203 -12.54 -11.42 -8.16
C LEU A 203 -13.72 -10.95 -9.01
N VAL A 204 -14.85 -10.70 -8.36
CA VAL A 204 -16.07 -10.20 -8.98
C VAL A 204 -16.36 -8.77 -8.54
N GLY A 205 -17.30 -8.09 -9.20
CA GLY A 205 -17.63 -6.70 -8.86
C GLY A 205 -16.43 -5.74 -8.97
N VAL A 206 -15.45 -6.09 -9.82
CA VAL A 206 -14.23 -5.29 -9.97
C VAL A 206 -14.58 -3.88 -10.45
N GLY A 207 -14.18 -2.90 -9.66
CA GLY A 207 -14.32 -1.49 -9.93
C GLY A 207 -13.06 -0.71 -9.64
N SER A 208 -13.03 0.54 -10.10
CA SER A 208 -11.88 1.42 -9.87
C SER A 208 -12.26 2.89 -9.88
N ASP A 209 -11.39 3.72 -9.31
CA ASP A 209 -11.50 5.18 -9.32
C ASP A 209 -10.12 5.82 -9.52
N PRO A 210 -9.97 6.82 -10.40
CA PRO A 210 -8.70 7.49 -10.64
C PRO A 210 -8.28 8.46 -9.53
N VAL A 211 -9.04 8.57 -8.46
CA VAL A 211 -8.81 9.42 -7.26
C VAL A 211 -8.29 10.83 -7.60
N LEU A 212 -8.91 11.46 -8.59
CA LEU A 212 -8.45 12.74 -9.13
C LEU A 212 -8.48 13.87 -8.11
N ASP A 213 -9.43 13.86 -7.19
CA ASP A 213 -9.55 14.82 -6.09
C ASP A 213 -8.36 14.72 -5.12
N LEU A 214 -7.88 13.51 -4.82
CA LEU A 214 -6.67 13.31 -4.03
C LEU A 214 -5.43 13.80 -4.78
N VAL A 215 -5.33 13.48 -6.08
CA VAL A 215 -4.22 13.93 -6.94
C VAL A 215 -4.16 15.45 -6.98
N GLU A 216 -5.31 16.11 -7.15
CA GLU A 216 -5.40 17.57 -7.20
C GLU A 216 -5.07 18.21 -5.83
N ALA A 217 -5.64 17.69 -4.75
CA ALA A 217 -5.38 18.19 -3.40
C ALA A 217 -3.87 18.11 -3.05
N GLN A 218 -3.22 17.03 -3.44
CA GLN A 218 -1.78 16.87 -3.23
C GLN A 218 -0.95 17.80 -4.12
N ALA A 219 -1.32 17.97 -5.39
CA ALA A 219 -0.64 18.88 -6.31
C ALA A 219 -0.75 20.33 -5.84
N GLN A 220 -1.92 20.72 -5.34
CA GLN A 220 -2.15 22.06 -4.78
C GLN A 220 -1.27 22.29 -3.54
N ARG A 221 -1.20 21.32 -2.61
CA ARG A 221 -0.33 21.41 -1.45
C ARG A 221 1.13 21.59 -1.82
N MET A 222 1.63 20.89 -2.85
CA MET A 222 3.02 21.06 -3.30
C MET A 222 3.31 22.51 -3.68
N VAL A 223 2.39 23.18 -4.38
CA VAL A 223 2.52 24.59 -4.76
C VAL A 223 2.50 25.49 -3.52
N GLU A 224 1.60 25.24 -2.58
CA GLU A 224 1.49 26.01 -1.32
C GLU A 224 2.75 25.89 -0.45
N GLU A 225 3.40 24.72 -0.49
CA GLU A 225 4.69 24.46 0.19
C GLU A 225 5.92 25.00 -0.60
N GLY A 226 5.70 25.69 -1.72
CA GLY A 226 6.75 26.34 -2.54
C GLY A 226 7.41 25.40 -3.56
N GLY A 227 6.84 24.23 -3.82
CA GLY A 227 7.30 23.28 -4.83
C GLY A 227 6.63 23.49 -6.19
N GLU A 228 7.10 22.75 -7.18
CA GLU A 228 6.46 22.71 -8.49
C GLU A 228 5.21 21.81 -8.46
N ARG A 229 4.14 22.24 -9.16
CA ARG A 229 2.93 21.43 -9.30
C ARG A 229 3.24 20.14 -10.07
N GLN A 230 3.09 19.01 -9.38
CA GLN A 230 3.23 17.70 -9.99
C GLN A 230 1.95 16.90 -9.77
N THR A 231 1.44 16.28 -10.83
CA THR A 231 0.32 15.34 -10.76
C THR A 231 0.87 13.93 -10.95
N ARG A 232 0.66 13.06 -9.96
CA ARG A 232 1.03 11.65 -10.07
C ARG A 232 -0.25 10.86 -10.34
N LYS A 233 -0.25 10.05 -11.38
CA LYS A 233 -1.38 9.16 -11.64
C LYS A 233 -1.56 8.22 -10.45
N ARG A 234 -2.71 8.28 -9.81
CA ARG A 234 -3.10 7.40 -8.70
C ARG A 234 -4.48 6.83 -8.97
N TYR A 235 -4.77 5.72 -8.33
CA TYR A 235 -6.06 5.05 -8.44
C TYR A 235 -6.33 4.20 -7.20
N ALA A 236 -7.60 3.88 -6.99
CA ALA A 236 -8.05 2.77 -6.18
C ALA A 236 -8.69 1.73 -7.11
N VAL A 237 -8.37 0.46 -6.92
CA VAL A 237 -9.01 -0.70 -7.56
C VAL A 237 -9.51 -1.61 -6.47
N TRP A 238 -10.71 -2.16 -6.63
CA TRP A 238 -11.30 -3.12 -5.70
C TRP A 238 -12.00 -4.25 -6.42
N GLY A 239 -12.18 -5.35 -5.73
CA GLY A 239 -12.95 -6.50 -6.18
C GLY A 239 -13.30 -7.39 -5.01
N ASP A 240 -14.36 -8.16 -5.14
CA ASP A 240 -14.91 -9.01 -4.09
C ASP A 240 -14.60 -10.48 -4.38
N VAL A 241 -14.25 -11.23 -3.33
CA VAL A 241 -14.15 -12.69 -3.39
C VAL A 241 -15.57 -13.25 -3.59
N PRO A 242 -15.81 -14.15 -4.55
CA PRO A 242 -17.12 -14.79 -4.71
C PRO A 242 -17.62 -15.45 -3.42
N HIS A 243 -18.97 -15.51 -3.24
CA HIS A 243 -19.62 -16.19 -2.12
C HIS A 243 -19.51 -17.70 -2.20
#